data_aa146e643a569594f8b35c7c4cf577db
#
_entry.id   aa146e643a569594f8b35c7c4cf577db
#
_cell.length_a   1.000
_cell.length_b   1.000
_cell.length_c   1.000
_cell.angle_alpha   90.00
_cell.angle_beta   90.00
_cell.angle_gamma   90.00
#
_symmetry.space_group_name_H-M   'P 1'
#
loop_
_entity.id
_entity.type
_entity.pdbx_description
1 polymer ?
#
loop_
_entity_poly.entity_id
_entity_poly.type
_entity_poly.pdbx_seq_one_letter_code
_entity_poly.pdbx_strand_id
1 'polypeptide(L)'
;MRKVSKKNRAVGNHWRIFYYICTVITNNQVKIIRSLSTRKGRKTTGWFMAEGPKVVGDLQAAGFRPVAIYDEMEDVRRISQLQHPQGVVGVFEIPARPRDGAGIDPSKLTLVLDGVQDPGNLGTIIRVADWFGVGAIWCSPDTADCWNPKVVQATMGSIARVAIHYAPLVPLIDALDKDCPVYTTQLDGENIYETTLKPHGVIVMGNEGNGVTEEVRRRATRPLLIPNFPQGRTTAESLNVAIATALVLGEFRRRIF
;
A
#
# COMPACT_ATOMS: atom_id res chain seq x y z
N MET A 1 1.31 -18.15 42.83
CA MET A 1 1.55 -19.30 41.96
C MET A 1 0.24 -19.67 41.25
N ARG A 2 0.02 -19.22 40.01
CA ARG A 2 -1.13 -19.62 39.18
C ARG A 2 -0.61 -20.52 38.06
N LYS A 3 -1.23 -21.68 37.93
CA LYS A 3 -0.90 -22.77 37.02
C LYS A 3 -1.00 -22.35 35.56
N VAL A 4 0.05 -22.63 34.79
CA VAL A 4 0.11 -22.58 33.35
C VAL A 4 -0.77 -23.67 32.78
N SER A 5 -1.83 -23.30 32.06
CA SER A 5 -2.66 -24.23 31.27
C SER A 5 -2.01 -24.41 29.91
N LYS A 6 -1.39 -25.55 29.69
CA LYS A 6 -1.00 -26.04 28.35
C LYS A 6 -2.24 -26.56 27.64
N LYS A 7 -2.74 -25.86 26.63
CA LYS A 7 -3.57 -26.45 25.60
C LYS A 7 -2.82 -26.43 24.28
N ASN A 8 -2.13 -27.53 23.99
CA ASN A 8 -1.67 -27.88 22.66
C ASN A 8 -2.89 -28.15 21.77
N ARG A 9 -3.04 -27.39 20.69
CA ARG A 9 -3.68 -27.86 19.47
C ARG A 9 -2.69 -27.67 18.32
N ALA A 10 -2.30 -28.81 17.75
CA ALA A 10 -1.44 -28.91 16.61
C ALA A 10 -2.10 -28.33 15.36
N VAL A 11 -1.51 -27.29 14.80
CA VAL A 11 -1.60 -26.95 13.40
C VAL A 11 -0.16 -26.58 12.98
N GLY A 12 0.34 -27.29 11.99
CA GLY A 12 1.59 -27.23 11.27
C GLY A 12 2.74 -26.36 11.78
N ASN A 13 3.81 -27.05 12.17
CA ASN A 13 5.10 -26.51 12.57
C ASN A 13 5.64 -25.44 11.64
N HIS A 14 5.89 -24.22 12.14
CA HIS A 14 7.10 -23.39 11.95
C HIS A 14 7.01 -22.07 12.72
N TRP A 15 6.50 -22.10 13.96
CA TRP A 15 6.48 -20.91 14.82
C TRP A 15 7.52 -21.08 15.94
N ARG A 16 8.77 -20.73 15.68
CA ARG A 16 9.83 -20.66 16.70
C ARG A 16 10.19 -19.21 17.00
N ILE A 17 9.84 -18.84 18.22
CA ILE A 17 10.54 -17.93 19.13
C ILE A 17 10.48 -16.45 18.73
N PHE A 18 9.46 -15.75 19.20
CA PHE A 18 9.59 -14.36 19.63
C PHE A 18 8.90 -14.20 20.99
N TYR A 19 9.52 -13.46 21.87
CA TYR A 19 9.20 -13.30 23.27
C TYR A 19 7.72 -12.99 23.52
N TYR A 20 6.96 -13.97 23.96
CA TYR A 20 5.70 -13.77 24.65
C TYR A 20 6.01 -13.21 26.03
N ILE A 21 5.98 -11.88 26.19
CA ILE A 21 5.81 -11.29 27.50
C ILE A 21 4.30 -11.27 27.72
N CYS A 22 3.79 -12.30 28.39
CA CYS A 22 2.45 -12.31 28.97
C CYS A 22 2.38 -11.28 30.11
N THR A 23 2.35 -10.00 29.79
CA THR A 23 2.08 -8.92 30.71
C THR A 23 0.84 -8.21 30.21
N VAL A 24 -0.15 -8.07 31.11
CA VAL A 24 -1.33 -7.25 30.88
C VAL A 24 -0.88 -5.88 30.36
N ILE A 25 -1.45 -5.45 29.24
CA ILE A 25 -1.07 -4.18 28.61
C ILE A 25 -1.27 -3.02 29.57
N THR A 26 -0.24 -2.24 29.79
CA THR A 26 -0.29 -1.06 30.67
C THR A 26 -1.05 0.09 30.00
N ASN A 27 -1.61 1.00 30.81
CA ASN A 27 -2.29 2.19 30.30
C ASN A 27 -1.37 3.07 29.44
N ASN A 28 -0.08 3.12 29.73
CA ASN A 28 0.90 3.85 28.94
C ASN A 28 1.09 3.21 27.56
N GLN A 29 1.22 1.89 27.47
CA GLN A 29 1.29 1.17 26.20
C GLN A 29 0.03 1.37 25.37
N VAL A 30 -1.15 1.31 25.99
CA VAL A 30 -2.43 1.61 25.29
C VAL A 30 -2.40 3.01 24.68
N LYS A 31 -1.94 4.03 25.41
CA LYS A 31 -1.83 5.41 24.88
C LYS A 31 -0.88 5.48 23.70
N ILE A 32 0.29 4.85 23.80
CA ILE A 32 1.27 4.81 22.69
C ILE A 32 0.68 4.11 21.47
N ILE A 33 0.11 2.91 21.63
CA ILE A 33 -0.45 2.14 20.51
C ILE A 33 -1.62 2.90 19.86
N ARG A 34 -2.52 3.47 20.64
CA ARG A 34 -3.60 4.31 20.09
C ARG A 34 -3.08 5.53 19.35
N SER A 35 -1.94 6.10 19.74
CA SER A 35 -1.33 7.23 19.03
C SER A 35 -0.86 6.87 17.62
N LEU A 36 -0.65 5.58 17.32
CA LEU A 36 -0.25 5.08 15.99
C LEU A 36 -1.35 5.30 14.92
N SER A 37 -2.58 5.63 15.33
CA SER A 37 -3.62 6.13 14.41
C SER A 37 -3.22 7.43 13.72
N THR A 38 -2.37 8.24 14.36
CA THR A 38 -1.94 9.52 13.84
C THR A 38 -0.56 9.44 13.17
N ARG A 39 -0.35 10.24 12.11
CA ARG A 39 0.97 10.36 11.46
C ARG A 39 2.06 10.80 12.45
N LYS A 40 1.72 11.70 13.39
CA LYS A 40 2.64 12.17 14.44
C LYS A 40 3.09 11.01 15.34
N GLY A 41 2.14 10.20 15.84
CA GLY A 41 2.45 9.04 16.68
C GLY A 41 3.40 8.06 15.99
N ARG A 42 3.12 7.69 14.75
CA ARG A 42 3.98 6.81 13.94
C ARG A 42 5.37 7.42 13.71
N LYS A 43 5.43 8.71 13.39
CA LYS A 43 6.71 9.41 13.18
C LYS A 43 7.55 9.51 14.45
N THR A 44 6.91 9.69 15.63
CA THR A 44 7.60 9.77 16.92
C THR A 44 8.12 8.42 17.39
N THR A 45 7.35 7.35 17.18
CA THR A 45 7.72 6.01 17.64
C THR A 45 8.55 5.22 16.63
N GLY A 46 8.43 5.53 15.35
CA GLY A 46 8.94 4.68 14.27
C GLY A 46 8.14 3.37 14.10
N TRP A 47 6.92 3.31 14.61
CA TRP A 47 6.08 2.11 14.63
C TRP A 47 4.79 2.30 13.87
N PHE A 48 4.22 1.18 13.43
CA PHE A 48 2.86 1.12 12.89
C PHE A 48 2.11 -0.07 13.48
N MET A 49 0.80 -0.09 13.33
CA MET A 49 -0.03 -1.20 13.81
C MET A 49 -0.74 -1.90 12.66
N ALA A 50 -0.96 -3.19 12.84
CA ALA A 50 -1.73 -4.06 11.96
C ALA A 50 -2.71 -4.87 12.78
N GLU A 51 -3.92 -5.06 12.27
CA GLU A 51 -4.97 -5.83 12.95
C GLU A 51 -5.41 -7.03 12.10
N GLY A 52 -5.69 -8.11 12.79
CA GLY A 52 -6.14 -9.38 12.21
C GLY A 52 -5.02 -10.39 11.96
N PRO A 53 -5.32 -11.70 12.15
CA PRO A 53 -4.31 -12.76 12.11
C PRO A 53 -3.63 -12.89 10.76
N LYS A 54 -4.37 -12.63 9.66
CA LYS A 54 -3.82 -12.69 8.31
C LYS A 54 -2.76 -11.61 8.07
N VAL A 55 -3.09 -10.33 8.34
CA VAL A 55 -2.18 -9.21 8.08
C VAL A 55 -0.94 -9.29 8.98
N VAL A 56 -1.14 -9.60 10.26
CA VAL A 56 -0.04 -9.79 11.22
C VAL A 56 0.86 -10.96 10.79
N GLY A 57 0.28 -12.09 10.38
CA GLY A 57 1.04 -13.25 9.91
C GLY A 57 1.82 -12.95 8.61
N ASP A 58 1.21 -12.27 7.64
CA ASP A 58 1.89 -11.89 6.39
C ASP A 58 3.09 -10.96 6.65
N LEU A 59 2.94 -9.98 7.56
CA LEU A 59 4.03 -9.08 7.95
C LEU A 59 5.19 -9.84 8.62
N GLN A 60 4.89 -10.76 9.53
CA GLN A 60 5.90 -11.60 10.18
C GLN A 60 6.62 -12.49 9.17
N ALA A 61 5.86 -13.14 8.26
CA ALA A 61 6.43 -13.99 7.23
C ALA A 61 7.34 -13.21 6.26
N ALA A 62 7.03 -11.93 6.01
CA ALA A 62 7.87 -11.03 5.21
C ALA A 62 9.06 -10.43 5.97
N GLY A 63 9.27 -10.79 7.23
CA GLY A 63 10.41 -10.36 8.03
C GLY A 63 10.28 -8.98 8.69
N PHE A 64 9.06 -8.42 8.77
CA PHE A 64 8.84 -7.21 9.56
C PHE A 64 9.10 -7.47 11.04
N ARG A 65 9.84 -6.56 11.69
CA ARG A 65 10.19 -6.69 13.11
C ARG A 65 8.99 -6.35 14.01
N PRO A 66 8.43 -7.33 14.73
CA PRO A 66 7.39 -7.04 15.70
C PRO A 66 8.03 -6.37 16.94
N VAL A 67 7.41 -5.28 17.39
CA VAL A 67 7.67 -4.64 18.69
C VAL A 67 6.85 -5.35 19.75
N ALA A 68 5.58 -5.64 19.44
CA ALA A 68 4.68 -6.39 20.31
C ALA A 68 3.53 -7.02 19.48
N ILE A 69 3.01 -8.14 19.98
CA ILE A 69 1.81 -8.78 19.43
C ILE A 69 0.86 -9.07 20.60
N TYR A 70 -0.40 -8.69 20.43
CA TYR A 70 -1.46 -8.86 21.42
C TYR A 70 -2.54 -9.76 20.82
N ASP A 71 -2.85 -10.87 21.47
CA ASP A 71 -3.86 -11.87 21.05
C ASP A 71 -4.87 -12.18 22.15
N GLU A 72 -4.68 -11.62 23.37
CA GLU A 72 -5.68 -11.66 24.42
C GLU A 72 -6.80 -10.66 24.12
N MET A 73 -8.05 -11.12 24.01
CA MET A 73 -9.18 -10.29 23.59
C MET A 73 -9.42 -9.08 24.46
N GLU A 74 -9.08 -9.14 25.75
CA GLU A 74 -9.20 -7.99 26.66
C GLU A 74 -8.24 -6.86 26.24
N ASP A 75 -6.98 -7.20 25.97
CA ASP A 75 -5.97 -6.25 25.51
C ASP A 75 -6.28 -5.73 24.10
N VAL A 76 -6.66 -6.63 23.18
CA VAL A 76 -7.06 -6.30 21.81
C VAL A 76 -8.17 -5.25 21.79
N ARG A 77 -9.24 -5.42 22.60
CA ARG A 77 -10.34 -4.44 22.69
C ARG A 77 -9.88 -3.06 23.18
N ARG A 78 -8.83 -3.00 23.99
CA ARG A 78 -8.30 -1.73 24.51
C ARG A 78 -7.50 -0.94 23.47
N ILE A 79 -6.93 -1.61 22.46
CA ILE A 79 -6.01 -1.00 21.48
C ILE A 79 -6.54 -1.02 20.05
N SER A 80 -7.48 -1.89 19.72
CA SER A 80 -8.08 -1.98 18.39
C SER A 80 -8.71 -0.67 17.95
N GLN A 81 -8.61 -0.39 16.66
CA GLN A 81 -9.26 0.72 15.99
C GLN A 81 -10.48 0.27 15.16
N LEU A 82 -10.75 -1.03 15.13
CA LEU A 82 -11.90 -1.61 14.45
C LEU A 82 -13.13 -1.66 15.36
N GLN A 83 -14.31 -1.46 14.81
CA GLN A 83 -15.57 -1.65 15.52
C GLN A 83 -15.73 -3.11 16.00
N HIS A 84 -15.22 -4.04 15.20
CA HIS A 84 -15.20 -5.48 15.52
C HIS A 84 -13.75 -5.97 15.51
N PRO A 85 -13.07 -5.99 16.67
CA PRO A 85 -11.68 -6.45 16.79
C PRO A 85 -11.49 -7.88 16.29
N GLN A 86 -10.41 -8.10 15.52
CA GLN A 86 -10.17 -9.38 14.83
C GLN A 86 -9.25 -10.35 15.61
N GLY A 87 -9.17 -10.21 16.91
CA GLY A 87 -8.49 -11.17 17.79
C GLY A 87 -6.97 -11.01 17.89
N VAL A 88 -6.31 -10.27 16.99
CA VAL A 88 -4.85 -10.04 17.05
C VAL A 88 -4.55 -8.61 16.64
N VAL A 89 -3.67 -7.95 17.38
CA VAL A 89 -3.07 -6.66 17.03
C VAL A 89 -1.55 -6.79 17.10
N GLY A 90 -0.87 -6.51 15.99
CA GLY A 90 0.57 -6.42 15.92
C GLY A 90 1.04 -4.96 15.85
N VAL A 91 2.08 -4.65 16.61
CA VAL A 91 2.85 -3.40 16.49
C VAL A 91 4.19 -3.75 15.89
N PHE A 92 4.56 -3.07 14.81
CA PHE A 92 5.78 -3.35 14.05
C PHE A 92 6.63 -2.09 13.89
N GLU A 93 7.94 -2.28 13.75
CA GLU A 93 8.83 -1.20 13.34
C GLU A 93 8.52 -0.80 11.89
N ILE A 94 8.45 0.51 11.61
CA ILE A 94 8.43 1.00 10.23
C ILE A 94 9.81 0.71 9.63
N PRO A 95 9.91 -0.03 8.51
CA PRO A 95 11.18 -0.31 7.88
C PRO A 95 11.95 0.98 7.58
N ALA A 96 13.26 0.96 7.84
CA ALA A 96 14.11 2.04 7.39
C ALA A 96 13.95 2.19 5.87
N ARG A 97 13.69 3.43 5.40
CA ARG A 97 13.63 3.70 3.96
C ARG A 97 14.94 3.23 3.32
N PRO A 98 14.91 2.64 2.12
CA PRO A 98 16.13 2.45 1.36
C PRO A 98 16.87 3.79 1.33
N ARG A 99 18.18 3.78 1.61
CA ARG A 99 19.01 4.98 1.51
C ARG A 99 18.84 5.59 0.13
N ASP A 100 18.77 6.91 0.09
CA ASP A 100 18.68 7.73 -1.13
C ASP A 100 19.53 7.14 -2.26
N GLY A 101 18.92 6.83 -3.39
CA GLY A 101 19.59 6.25 -4.56
C GLY A 101 18.86 5.11 -5.25
N ALA A 102 17.84 4.50 -4.63
CA ALA A 102 16.99 3.55 -5.33
C ALA A 102 16.03 4.34 -6.23
N GLY A 103 16.34 4.45 -7.50
CA GLY A 103 15.45 4.96 -8.55
C GLY A 103 14.43 3.91 -8.98
N ILE A 104 13.61 4.27 -9.94
CA ILE A 104 12.72 3.32 -10.63
C ILE A 104 13.57 2.39 -11.50
N ASP A 105 13.32 1.10 -11.41
CA ASP A 105 13.90 0.10 -12.31
C ASP A 105 13.18 0.18 -13.68
N PRO A 106 13.83 0.67 -14.75
CA PRO A 106 13.20 0.88 -16.04
C PRO A 106 12.82 -0.42 -16.76
N SER A 107 13.37 -1.56 -16.32
CA SER A 107 13.07 -2.87 -16.89
C SER A 107 11.75 -3.47 -16.37
N LYS A 108 11.19 -2.89 -15.29
CA LYS A 108 9.97 -3.36 -14.63
C LYS A 108 8.82 -2.39 -14.83
N LEU A 109 7.62 -2.90 -14.64
CA LEU A 109 6.44 -2.07 -14.55
C LEU A 109 6.34 -1.50 -13.13
N THR A 110 6.36 -0.18 -13.01
CA THR A 110 6.31 0.55 -11.73
C THR A 110 5.07 1.44 -11.68
N LEU A 111 4.38 1.45 -10.56
CA LEU A 111 3.25 2.34 -10.32
C LEU A 111 3.73 3.61 -9.61
N VAL A 112 3.24 4.75 -10.08
CA VAL A 112 3.48 6.07 -9.46
C VAL A 112 2.14 6.66 -9.08
N LEU A 113 2.02 7.18 -7.86
CA LEU A 113 0.80 7.78 -7.32
C LEU A 113 1.03 9.26 -7.06
N ASP A 114 0.31 10.09 -7.81
CA ASP A 114 0.39 11.54 -7.74
C ASP A 114 -0.79 12.09 -6.94
N GLY A 115 -0.60 12.26 -5.62
CA GLY A 115 -1.58 12.85 -4.73
C GLY A 115 -2.80 11.97 -4.40
N VAL A 116 -2.69 10.65 -4.40
CA VAL A 116 -3.77 9.76 -3.94
C VAL A 116 -3.94 9.90 -2.43
N GLN A 117 -4.98 10.63 -2.00
CA GLN A 117 -5.15 11.06 -0.60
C GLN A 117 -6.04 10.15 0.23
N ASP A 118 -6.97 9.41 -0.39
CA ASP A 118 -7.85 8.51 0.36
C ASP A 118 -7.11 7.25 0.81
N PRO A 119 -7.11 6.94 2.13
CA PRO A 119 -6.42 5.76 2.66
C PRO A 119 -7.00 4.42 2.13
N GLY A 120 -8.30 4.36 1.85
CA GLY A 120 -8.95 3.18 1.31
C GLY A 120 -8.50 2.91 -0.13
N ASN A 121 -8.43 3.97 -0.95
CA ASN A 121 -7.91 3.88 -2.31
C ASN A 121 -6.45 3.44 -2.33
N LEU A 122 -5.58 4.06 -1.52
CA LEU A 122 -4.18 3.65 -1.44
C LEU A 122 -4.04 2.18 -1.04
N GLY A 123 -4.76 1.74 -0.02
CA GLY A 123 -4.70 0.33 0.41
C GLY A 123 -5.19 -0.64 -0.66
N THR A 124 -6.25 -0.28 -1.37
CA THR A 124 -6.78 -1.06 -2.51
C THR A 124 -5.78 -1.10 -3.67
N ILE A 125 -5.15 0.03 -3.99
CA ILE A 125 -4.11 0.11 -5.04
C ILE A 125 -2.91 -0.79 -4.69
N ILE A 126 -2.44 -0.78 -3.45
CA ILE A 126 -1.37 -1.67 -2.99
C ILE A 126 -1.75 -3.14 -3.19
N ARG A 127 -2.99 -3.51 -2.88
CA ARG A 127 -3.50 -4.87 -3.09
C ARG A 127 -3.61 -5.23 -4.58
N VAL A 128 -4.04 -4.32 -5.42
CA VAL A 128 -4.11 -4.49 -6.87
C VAL A 128 -2.70 -4.62 -7.46
N ALA A 129 -1.74 -3.81 -7.01
CA ALA A 129 -0.33 -3.89 -7.41
C ALA A 129 0.27 -5.27 -7.10
N ASP A 130 0.06 -5.77 -5.88
CA ASP A 130 0.48 -7.13 -5.47
C ASP A 130 -0.12 -8.21 -6.38
N TRP A 131 -1.43 -8.11 -6.67
CA TRP A 131 -2.14 -9.07 -7.52
C TRP A 131 -1.57 -9.15 -8.95
N PHE A 132 -1.23 -7.99 -9.52
CA PHE A 132 -0.68 -7.89 -10.88
C PHE A 132 0.86 -7.94 -10.92
N GLY A 133 1.54 -8.28 -9.82
CA GLY A 133 2.99 -8.45 -9.78
C GLY A 133 3.75 -7.13 -9.99
N VAL A 134 3.21 -5.99 -9.53
CA VAL A 134 3.91 -4.72 -9.44
C VAL A 134 4.60 -4.65 -8.09
N GLY A 135 5.92 -4.82 -8.08
CA GLY A 135 6.69 -4.94 -6.83
C GLY A 135 7.01 -3.62 -6.14
N ALA A 136 6.84 -2.48 -6.81
CA ALA A 136 7.15 -1.16 -6.26
C ALA A 136 6.11 -0.10 -6.63
N ILE A 137 5.78 0.75 -5.66
CA ILE A 137 4.93 1.93 -5.82
C ILE A 137 5.72 3.14 -5.34
N TRP A 138 5.76 4.18 -6.16
CA TRP A 138 6.31 5.48 -5.80
C TRP A 138 5.18 6.49 -5.59
N CYS A 139 5.15 7.11 -4.44
CA CYS A 139 4.12 8.05 -4.02
C CYS A 139 4.69 9.46 -3.94
N SER A 140 3.93 10.46 -4.36
CA SER A 140 4.22 11.85 -4.05
C SER A 140 4.15 12.10 -2.53
N PRO A 141 4.81 13.14 -2.00
CA PRO A 141 4.83 13.42 -0.55
C PRO A 141 3.47 13.68 0.08
N ASP A 142 2.48 14.10 -0.71
CA ASP A 142 1.10 14.40 -0.32
C ASP A 142 0.15 13.19 -0.48
N THR A 143 0.62 12.09 -1.07
CA THR A 143 -0.11 10.82 -1.05
C THR A 143 -0.30 10.32 0.40
N ALA A 144 -1.41 9.65 0.66
CA ALA A 144 -1.73 9.08 1.97
C ALA A 144 -0.57 8.23 2.52
N ASP A 145 -0.40 8.26 3.84
CA ASP A 145 0.66 7.47 4.51
C ASP A 145 0.32 5.98 4.49
N CYS A 146 1.15 5.16 3.85
CA CYS A 146 0.94 3.72 3.72
C CYS A 146 0.90 2.98 5.07
N TRP A 147 1.50 3.55 6.12
CA TRP A 147 1.47 3.00 7.46
C TRP A 147 0.24 3.43 8.28
N ASN A 148 -0.66 4.23 7.71
CA ASN A 148 -1.94 4.53 8.33
C ASN A 148 -2.72 3.22 8.55
N PRO A 149 -3.27 2.95 9.75
CA PRO A 149 -4.00 1.71 10.04
C PRO A 149 -5.12 1.40 9.03
N LYS A 150 -5.81 2.41 8.50
CA LYS A 150 -6.83 2.22 7.47
C LYS A 150 -6.22 1.71 6.16
N VAL A 151 -5.04 2.21 5.77
CA VAL A 151 -4.30 1.71 4.60
C VAL A 151 -3.86 0.28 4.85
N VAL A 152 -3.15 0.03 5.97
CA VAL A 152 -2.65 -1.31 6.32
C VAL A 152 -3.78 -2.33 6.29
N GLN A 153 -4.93 -1.99 6.87
CA GLN A 153 -6.11 -2.87 6.88
C GLN A 153 -6.64 -3.14 5.46
N ALA A 154 -6.76 -2.09 4.63
CA ALA A 154 -7.28 -2.22 3.27
C ALA A 154 -6.37 -3.04 2.34
N THR A 155 -5.07 -3.13 2.64
CA THR A 155 -4.13 -3.94 1.84
C THR A 155 -4.36 -5.44 1.99
N MET A 156 -5.04 -5.90 3.04
CA MET A 156 -5.25 -7.33 3.34
C MET A 156 -3.94 -8.15 3.36
N GLY A 157 -2.83 -7.53 3.79
CA GLY A 157 -1.50 -8.13 3.87
C GLY A 157 -0.57 -7.86 2.69
N SER A 158 -1.06 -7.29 1.58
CA SER A 158 -0.23 -6.98 0.40
C SER A 158 0.88 -5.97 0.68
N ILE A 159 0.73 -5.12 1.72
CA ILE A 159 1.77 -4.19 2.17
C ILE A 159 3.08 -4.89 2.57
N ALA A 160 3.02 -6.17 2.86
CA ALA A 160 4.19 -6.99 3.18
C ALA A 160 5.03 -7.37 1.95
N ARG A 161 4.47 -7.25 0.72
CA ARG A 161 5.08 -7.74 -0.52
C ARG A 161 5.37 -6.64 -1.53
N VAL A 162 4.73 -5.47 -1.41
CA VAL A 162 4.91 -4.34 -2.32
C VAL A 162 5.77 -3.28 -1.63
N ALA A 163 6.87 -2.90 -2.25
CA ALA A 163 7.73 -1.82 -1.76
C ALA A 163 7.06 -0.46 -2.02
N ILE A 164 6.95 0.39 -0.99
CA ILE A 164 6.29 1.68 -1.11
C ILE A 164 7.30 2.78 -0.75
N HIS A 165 7.52 3.68 -1.71
CA HIS A 165 8.48 4.77 -1.62
C HIS A 165 7.76 6.12 -1.70
N TYR A 166 8.30 7.14 -1.05
CA TYR A 166 7.81 8.52 -1.13
C TYR A 166 8.94 9.42 -1.61
N ALA A 167 8.71 10.13 -2.72
CA ALA A 167 9.67 11.08 -3.28
C ALA A 167 8.96 12.18 -4.07
N PRO A 168 9.58 13.35 -4.30
CA PRO A 168 9.12 14.29 -5.32
C PRO A 168 9.11 13.59 -6.69
N LEU A 169 7.97 13.60 -7.38
CA LEU A 169 7.78 12.80 -8.60
C LEU A 169 8.52 13.37 -9.81
N VAL A 170 8.62 14.69 -9.90
CA VAL A 170 9.26 15.36 -11.04
C VAL A 170 10.73 14.95 -11.18
N PRO A 171 11.61 15.11 -10.17
CA PRO A 171 12.98 14.64 -10.26
C PRO A 171 13.11 13.12 -10.49
N LEU A 172 12.17 12.35 -9.93
CA LEU A 172 12.15 10.89 -10.07
C LEU A 172 11.90 10.48 -11.53
N ILE A 173 10.96 11.16 -12.20
CA ILE A 173 10.62 10.90 -13.60
C ILE A 173 11.70 11.44 -14.52
N ASP A 174 12.26 12.63 -14.23
CA ASP A 174 13.33 13.24 -15.02
C ASP A 174 14.63 12.42 -15.00
N ALA A 175 14.82 11.57 -13.99
CA ALA A 175 15.96 10.65 -13.89
C ALA A 175 15.80 9.36 -14.71
N LEU A 176 14.64 9.13 -15.35
CA LEU A 176 14.43 7.95 -16.18
C LEU A 176 15.14 8.08 -17.52
N ASP A 177 15.54 6.93 -18.06
CA ASP A 177 16.05 6.87 -19.43
C ASP A 177 14.97 7.35 -20.43
N LYS A 178 15.39 8.02 -21.48
CA LYS A 178 14.49 8.58 -22.52
C LYS A 178 13.58 7.51 -23.18
N ASP A 179 14.04 6.27 -23.21
CA ASP A 179 13.31 5.15 -23.80
C ASP A 179 12.35 4.48 -22.83
N CYS A 180 12.36 4.86 -21.53
CA CYS A 180 11.43 4.37 -20.53
C CYS A 180 10.07 5.04 -20.72
N PRO A 181 9.01 4.29 -21.05
CA PRO A 181 7.70 4.88 -21.26
C PRO A 181 7.10 5.35 -19.93
N VAL A 182 6.57 6.58 -19.95
CA VAL A 182 5.79 7.18 -18.86
C VAL A 182 4.34 7.29 -19.30
N TYR A 183 3.52 6.40 -18.78
CA TYR A 183 2.08 6.37 -19.01
C TYR A 183 1.37 7.20 -17.94
N THR A 184 0.47 8.07 -18.33
CA THR A 184 -0.40 8.82 -17.41
C THR A 184 -1.86 8.56 -17.76
N THR A 185 -2.73 8.43 -16.77
CA THR A 185 -4.17 8.29 -17.02
C THR A 185 -4.80 9.69 -17.17
N GLN A 186 -5.43 9.94 -18.30
CA GLN A 186 -6.00 11.23 -18.68
C GLN A 186 -7.26 11.05 -19.51
N LEU A 187 -8.16 12.06 -19.48
CA LEU A 187 -9.39 12.03 -20.26
C LEU A 187 -9.17 12.32 -21.76
N ASP A 188 -8.05 12.95 -22.11
CA ASP A 188 -7.63 13.27 -23.46
C ASP A 188 -6.48 12.36 -23.97
N GLY A 189 -6.29 11.21 -23.33
CA GLY A 189 -5.31 10.21 -23.72
C GLY A 189 -5.75 9.30 -24.87
N GLU A 190 -4.84 8.42 -25.29
CA GLU A 190 -5.13 7.38 -26.27
C GLU A 190 -5.92 6.24 -25.62
N ASN A 191 -6.86 5.65 -26.36
CA ASN A 191 -7.63 4.50 -25.88
C ASN A 191 -6.71 3.35 -25.48
N ILE A 192 -6.69 2.99 -24.19
CA ILE A 192 -5.80 1.97 -23.62
C ILE A 192 -5.97 0.60 -24.33
N TYR A 193 -7.17 0.30 -24.82
CA TYR A 193 -7.46 -0.98 -25.47
C TYR A 193 -6.92 -1.08 -26.91
N GLU A 194 -6.61 0.06 -27.53
CA GLU A 194 -6.12 0.16 -28.91
C GLU A 194 -4.62 0.51 -28.98
N THR A 195 -4.08 1.12 -27.92
CA THR A 195 -2.68 1.57 -27.83
C THR A 195 -1.73 0.42 -27.57
N THR A 196 -0.56 0.42 -28.19
CA THR A 196 0.51 -0.55 -27.89
C THR A 196 1.14 -0.25 -26.53
N LEU A 197 1.04 -1.19 -25.60
CA LEU A 197 1.60 -1.10 -24.26
C LEU A 197 2.88 -1.94 -24.14
N LYS A 198 3.94 -1.38 -23.55
CA LYS A 198 5.16 -2.13 -23.23
C LYS A 198 5.00 -2.80 -21.85
N PRO A 199 5.61 -3.98 -21.62
CA PRO A 199 5.49 -4.70 -20.34
C PRO A 199 6.27 -4.05 -19.18
N HIS A 200 6.96 -2.95 -19.44
CA HIS A 200 7.80 -2.19 -18.51
C HIS A 200 7.51 -0.69 -18.62
N GLY A 201 8.05 0.07 -17.68
CA GLY A 201 7.90 1.52 -17.63
C GLY A 201 7.11 1.98 -16.41
N VAL A 202 6.67 3.21 -16.44
CA VAL A 202 6.00 3.89 -15.33
C VAL A 202 4.54 4.13 -15.67
N ILE A 203 3.64 3.76 -14.77
CA ILE A 203 2.21 4.11 -14.85
C ILE A 203 1.91 5.11 -13.74
N VAL A 204 1.48 6.31 -14.09
CA VAL A 204 1.10 7.36 -13.16
C VAL A 204 -0.41 7.41 -13.01
N MET A 205 -0.88 7.25 -11.78
CA MET A 205 -2.27 7.44 -11.37
C MET A 205 -2.38 8.72 -10.57
N GLY A 206 -3.32 9.57 -10.93
CA GLY A 206 -3.51 10.88 -10.33
C GLY A 206 -4.45 10.91 -9.13
N ASN A 207 -4.58 12.10 -8.54
CA ASN A 207 -5.54 12.42 -7.50
C ASN A 207 -6.99 12.22 -7.96
N GLU A 208 -7.89 11.87 -7.05
CA GLU A 208 -9.28 11.56 -7.34
C GLU A 208 -10.07 12.76 -7.90
N GLY A 209 -9.73 13.98 -7.48
CA GLY A 209 -10.40 15.20 -7.93
C GLY A 209 -9.66 15.95 -9.02
N ASN A 210 -8.33 16.02 -8.93
CA ASN A 210 -7.50 16.87 -9.79
C ASN A 210 -6.76 16.10 -10.90
N GLY A 211 -6.78 14.77 -10.85
CA GLY A 211 -6.01 13.92 -11.76
C GLY A 211 -4.52 14.00 -11.52
N VAL A 212 -3.73 13.76 -12.56
CA VAL A 212 -2.28 13.90 -12.56
C VAL A 212 -1.88 15.37 -12.61
N THR A 213 -0.94 15.79 -11.77
CA THR A 213 -0.47 17.18 -11.76
C THR A 213 0.12 17.59 -13.11
N GLU A 214 -0.03 18.87 -13.47
CA GLU A 214 0.42 19.40 -14.77
C GLU A 214 1.93 19.18 -14.99
N GLU A 215 2.72 19.28 -13.92
CA GLU A 215 4.18 19.08 -13.99
C GLU A 215 4.56 17.64 -14.34
N VAL A 216 3.83 16.67 -13.82
CA VAL A 216 3.98 15.24 -14.13
C VAL A 216 3.38 14.92 -15.50
N ARG A 217 2.24 15.51 -15.82
CA ARG A 217 1.53 15.35 -17.11
C ARG A 217 2.41 15.74 -18.30
N ARG A 218 3.19 16.83 -18.20
CA ARG A 218 4.12 17.27 -19.27
C ARG A 218 5.25 16.30 -19.53
N ARG A 219 5.52 15.36 -18.63
CA ARG A 219 6.55 14.32 -18.75
C ARG A 219 6.00 13.00 -19.27
N ALA A 220 4.69 12.93 -19.46
CA ALA A 220 4.06 11.76 -20.05
C ALA A 220 4.53 11.57 -21.50
N THR A 221 4.99 10.37 -21.79
CA THR A 221 5.32 9.99 -23.18
C THR A 221 4.14 9.24 -23.84
N ARG A 222 3.20 8.75 -23.02
CA ARG A 222 2.05 7.93 -23.44
C ARG A 222 0.83 8.23 -22.55
N PRO A 223 0.05 9.27 -22.84
CA PRO A 223 -1.21 9.50 -22.14
C PRO A 223 -2.24 8.44 -22.52
N LEU A 224 -2.91 7.85 -21.54
CA LEU A 224 -3.87 6.77 -21.72
C LEU A 224 -5.26 7.18 -21.24
N LEU A 225 -6.29 6.80 -22.00
CA LEU A 225 -7.70 6.94 -21.68
C LEU A 225 -8.32 5.56 -21.43
N ILE A 226 -9.04 5.40 -20.34
CA ILE A 226 -10.02 4.32 -20.17
C ILE A 226 -11.34 4.84 -20.75
N PRO A 227 -11.77 4.36 -21.92
CA PRO A 227 -12.95 4.91 -22.57
C PRO A 227 -14.23 4.56 -21.81
N ASN A 228 -15.19 5.48 -21.80
CA ASN A 228 -16.56 5.20 -21.35
C ASN A 228 -17.37 4.50 -22.46
N PHE A 229 -18.49 3.91 -22.10
CA PHE A 229 -19.36 3.24 -23.06
C PHE A 229 -20.84 3.61 -22.85
N PRO A 230 -21.59 3.85 -23.95
CA PRO A 230 -21.11 4.13 -25.32
C PRO A 230 -20.36 5.47 -25.36
N GLN A 231 -19.44 5.62 -26.33
CA GLN A 231 -18.67 6.85 -26.49
C GLN A 231 -19.63 8.06 -26.71
N GLY A 232 -19.27 9.20 -26.08
CA GLY A 232 -20.04 10.43 -26.16
C GLY A 232 -21.27 10.52 -25.24
N ARG A 233 -21.54 9.47 -24.44
CA ARG A 233 -22.57 9.51 -23.41
C ARG A 233 -22.12 10.35 -22.22
N THR A 234 -23.04 11.13 -21.64
CA THR A 234 -22.85 11.76 -20.33
C THR A 234 -22.74 10.67 -19.27
N THR A 235 -21.61 10.61 -18.57
CA THR A 235 -21.30 9.66 -17.49
C THR A 235 -20.74 10.41 -16.29
N ALA A 236 -20.29 9.67 -15.27
CA ALA A 236 -19.46 10.25 -14.21
C ALA A 236 -18.18 10.87 -14.81
N GLU A 237 -17.70 11.95 -14.21
CA GLU A 237 -16.53 12.69 -14.69
C GLU A 237 -15.24 11.87 -14.63
N SER A 238 -15.15 10.93 -13.69
CA SER A 238 -13.99 10.06 -13.51
C SER A 238 -14.39 8.73 -12.88
N LEU A 239 -13.49 7.75 -13.00
CA LEU A 239 -13.54 6.49 -12.24
C LEU A 239 -12.83 6.67 -10.90
N ASN A 240 -13.23 5.89 -9.90
CA ASN A 240 -12.43 5.73 -8.68
C ASN A 240 -11.00 5.31 -9.04
N VAL A 241 -9.99 5.96 -8.45
CA VAL A 241 -8.57 5.75 -8.82
C VAL A 241 -8.10 4.31 -8.62
N ALA A 242 -8.58 3.60 -7.60
CA ALA A 242 -8.21 2.21 -7.37
C ALA A 242 -8.84 1.28 -8.43
N ILE A 243 -10.07 1.56 -8.87
CA ILE A 243 -10.73 0.84 -9.97
C ILE A 243 -10.01 1.12 -11.30
N ALA A 244 -9.70 2.39 -11.58
CA ALA A 244 -8.92 2.76 -12.76
C ALA A 244 -7.55 2.06 -12.79
N THR A 245 -6.85 2.00 -11.63
CA THR A 245 -5.59 1.27 -11.49
C THR A 245 -5.75 -0.21 -11.82
N ALA A 246 -6.82 -0.85 -11.36
CA ALA A 246 -7.07 -2.27 -11.64
C ALA A 246 -7.31 -2.53 -13.14
N LEU A 247 -8.06 -1.66 -13.81
CA LEU A 247 -8.31 -1.75 -15.26
C LEU A 247 -7.02 -1.56 -16.06
N VAL A 248 -6.22 -0.54 -15.71
CA VAL A 248 -4.95 -0.27 -16.37
C VAL A 248 -3.98 -1.45 -16.21
N LEU A 249 -3.73 -1.88 -14.97
CA LEU A 249 -2.81 -2.99 -14.71
C LEU A 249 -3.31 -4.30 -15.33
N GLY A 250 -4.61 -4.55 -15.31
CA GLY A 250 -5.24 -5.69 -15.97
C GLY A 250 -4.96 -5.69 -17.47
N GLU A 251 -5.10 -4.55 -18.16
CA GLU A 251 -4.83 -4.44 -19.60
C GLU A 251 -3.32 -4.61 -19.91
N PHE A 252 -2.43 -4.03 -19.11
CA PHE A 252 -0.99 -4.27 -19.29
C PHE A 252 -0.62 -5.75 -19.16
N ARG A 253 -1.21 -6.47 -18.21
CA ARG A 253 -0.91 -7.89 -17.99
C ARG A 253 -1.59 -8.79 -19.00
N ARG A 254 -2.82 -8.47 -19.43
CA ARG A 254 -3.54 -9.26 -20.46
C ARG A 254 -2.74 -9.41 -21.75
N ARG A 255 -1.88 -8.46 -22.08
CA ARG A 255 -1.07 -8.48 -23.32
C ARG A 255 0.22 -9.29 -23.22
N ILE A 256 0.53 -9.81 -22.04
CA ILE A 256 1.75 -10.61 -21.80
C ILE A 256 1.44 -12.12 -21.83
N PHE A 257 0.16 -12.48 -21.67
CA PHE A 257 -0.31 -13.87 -21.71
C PHE A 257 -0.58 -14.36 -23.14
#